data_23e9864a598182f22726728aa906cbf4
#
_entry.id   23e9864a598182f22726728aa906cbf4
#
_cell.length_a   1.000
_cell.length_b   1.000
_cell.length_c   1.000
_cell.angle_alpha   90.00
_cell.angle_beta   90.00
_cell.angle_gamma   90.00
#
_symmetry.space_group_name_H-M   'P 1'
#
loop_
_entity.id
_entity.type
_entity.pdbx_description
1 polymer ?
#
loop_
_entity_poly.entity_id
_entity_poly.type
_entity_poly.pdbx_seq_one_letter_code
_entity_poly.pdbx_strand_id
1 'polypeptide(L)'
;PPMTPAMPHGLNLSGEEAASKRARLAEGLKARGARAAIITLADSVCWLHNIRGSDLPHTPFVLGFAILYSDASSELFLDDAKHSPELIAHLVDGVRLRAPEEFVAALDALAGHAVLADPASAAHAVFDRLSKQKARILRAPDPCQLPKACKNAVEIEGMRQAHIRDGAALTRFLAWFAGAAAQGGLTEIDAAQKLEGFRRATGCLS
;
A
#
# COMPACT_ATOMS: atom_id res chain seq x y z
N PRO A 1 9.79 13.90 5.77
CA PRO A 1 9.10 12.65 5.43
C PRO A 1 10.01 11.45 5.73
N PRO A 2 9.46 10.29 6.08
CA PRO A 2 10.26 9.08 6.25
C PRO A 2 10.96 8.71 4.93
N MET A 3 12.21 8.26 5.01
CA MET A 3 13.07 7.97 3.86
C MET A 3 13.53 6.51 3.87
N THR A 4 12.73 5.61 4.43
CA THR A 4 13.05 4.19 4.43
C THR A 4 12.89 3.60 3.02
N PRO A 5 13.80 2.72 2.58
CA PRO A 5 13.69 2.07 1.27
C PRO A 5 12.37 1.32 1.11
N ALA A 6 11.78 1.43 -0.07
CA ALA A 6 10.68 0.55 -0.45
C ALA A 6 11.23 -0.84 -0.83
N MET A 7 10.52 -1.88 -0.39
CA MET A 7 10.94 -3.27 -0.56
C MET A 7 9.93 -4.05 -1.40
N PRO A 8 10.38 -4.98 -2.25
CA PRO A 8 9.50 -5.92 -2.93
C PRO A 8 8.67 -6.75 -1.95
N HIS A 9 7.41 -6.96 -2.29
CA HIS A 9 6.53 -7.89 -1.61
C HIS A 9 6.34 -9.11 -2.50
N GLY A 10 7.12 -10.15 -2.26
CA GLY A 10 7.25 -11.30 -3.13
C GLY A 10 5.95 -12.05 -3.41
N LEU A 11 5.91 -12.78 -4.51
CA LEU A 11 4.74 -13.54 -4.96
C LEU A 11 4.28 -14.60 -3.95
N ASN A 12 5.22 -15.16 -3.19
CA ASN A 12 4.94 -16.09 -2.08
C ASN A 12 4.12 -15.46 -0.93
N LEU A 13 4.01 -14.13 -0.88
CA LEU A 13 3.22 -13.38 0.09
C LEU A 13 2.02 -12.68 -0.55
N SER A 14 2.19 -12.16 -1.76
CA SER A 14 1.15 -11.41 -2.48
C SER A 14 0.17 -12.31 -3.25
N GLY A 15 0.60 -13.51 -3.65
CA GLY A 15 -0.21 -14.50 -4.36
C GLY A 15 -0.65 -14.12 -5.77
N GLU A 16 -0.37 -12.89 -6.23
CA GLU A 16 -0.70 -12.41 -7.57
C GLU A 16 0.37 -11.42 -8.04
N GLU A 17 0.81 -11.56 -9.29
CA GLU A 17 1.76 -10.66 -9.92
C GLU A 17 1.21 -9.22 -10.02
N ALA A 18 2.06 -8.23 -9.79
CA ALA A 18 1.68 -6.82 -9.91
C ALA A 18 1.20 -6.47 -11.33
N ALA A 19 1.81 -7.06 -12.35
CA ALA A 19 1.38 -6.91 -13.74
C ALA A 19 -0.05 -7.41 -13.97
N SER A 20 -0.42 -8.57 -13.40
CA SER A 20 -1.78 -9.12 -13.47
C SER A 20 -2.81 -8.21 -12.79
N LYS A 21 -2.46 -7.66 -11.62
CA LYS A 21 -3.31 -6.68 -10.92
C LYS A 21 -3.55 -5.44 -11.78
N ARG A 22 -2.48 -4.86 -12.35
CA ARG A 22 -2.58 -3.70 -13.22
C ARG A 22 -3.43 -3.98 -14.46
N ALA A 23 -3.20 -5.11 -15.13
CA ALA A 23 -3.96 -5.51 -16.32
C ALA A 23 -5.46 -5.63 -16.01
N ARG A 24 -5.81 -6.32 -14.94
CA ARG A 24 -7.22 -6.49 -14.52
C ARG A 24 -7.90 -5.16 -14.21
N LEU A 25 -7.23 -4.23 -13.52
CA LEU A 25 -7.78 -2.91 -13.24
C LEU A 25 -7.86 -2.03 -14.48
N ALA A 26 -6.89 -2.14 -15.39
CA ALA A 26 -6.88 -1.42 -16.65
C ALA A 26 -8.09 -1.78 -17.54
N GLU A 27 -8.53 -3.03 -17.56
CA GLU A 27 -9.77 -3.45 -18.24
C GLU A 27 -10.99 -2.72 -17.64
N GLY A 28 -11.04 -2.55 -16.32
CA GLY A 28 -12.09 -1.77 -15.65
C GLY A 28 -12.07 -0.28 -16.03
N LEU A 29 -10.89 0.29 -16.28
CA LEU A 29 -10.72 1.66 -16.78
C LEU A 29 -11.20 1.79 -18.22
N LYS A 30 -10.80 0.85 -19.10
CA LYS A 30 -11.26 0.79 -20.51
C LYS A 30 -12.79 0.72 -20.59
N ALA A 31 -13.41 -0.15 -19.81
CA ALA A 31 -14.87 -0.31 -19.79
C ALA A 31 -15.61 0.98 -19.39
N ARG A 32 -14.95 1.86 -18.61
CA ARG A 32 -15.47 3.19 -18.21
C ARG A 32 -15.06 4.32 -19.16
N GLY A 33 -14.31 4.02 -20.20
CA GLY A 33 -13.72 5.02 -21.10
C GLY A 33 -12.76 5.96 -20.38
N ALA A 34 -12.11 5.49 -19.30
CA ALA A 34 -11.09 6.25 -18.57
C ALA A 34 -9.71 5.98 -19.14
N ARG A 35 -8.93 7.03 -19.37
CA ARG A 35 -7.51 6.95 -19.77
C ARG A 35 -6.63 6.50 -18.63
N ALA A 36 -6.94 6.95 -17.41
CA ALA A 36 -6.13 6.68 -16.22
C ALA A 36 -6.97 6.73 -14.94
N ALA A 37 -6.42 6.15 -13.87
CA ALA A 37 -6.87 6.33 -12.47
C ALA A 37 -5.75 6.92 -11.63
N ILE A 38 -6.09 7.88 -10.77
CA ILE A 38 -5.19 8.48 -9.79
C ILE A 38 -5.31 7.69 -8.49
N ILE A 39 -4.21 7.11 -8.03
CA ILE A 39 -4.13 6.28 -6.82
C ILE A 39 -3.33 7.05 -5.77
N THR A 40 -3.99 7.45 -4.69
CA THR A 40 -3.40 8.28 -3.63
C THR A 40 -3.34 7.59 -2.27
N LEU A 41 -4.03 6.46 -2.10
CA LEU A 41 -3.96 5.65 -0.88
C LEU A 41 -2.65 4.84 -0.88
N ALA A 42 -1.84 5.01 0.15
CA ALA A 42 -0.55 4.34 0.27
C ALA A 42 -0.66 2.81 0.25
N ASP A 43 -1.69 2.25 0.87
CA ASP A 43 -1.97 0.82 0.86
C ASP A 43 -2.40 0.31 -0.53
N SER A 44 -3.11 1.12 -1.31
CA SER A 44 -3.46 0.81 -2.70
C SER A 44 -2.23 0.87 -3.62
N VAL A 45 -1.37 1.88 -3.43
CA VAL A 45 -0.08 1.98 -4.14
C VAL A 45 0.78 0.74 -3.86
N CYS A 46 0.93 0.38 -2.59
CA CYS A 46 1.69 -0.79 -2.18
C CYS A 46 1.12 -2.11 -2.73
N TRP A 47 -0.20 -2.27 -2.68
CA TRP A 47 -0.87 -3.47 -3.19
C TRP A 47 -0.75 -3.61 -4.71
N LEU A 48 -0.94 -2.49 -5.44
CA LEU A 48 -0.91 -2.47 -6.91
C LEU A 48 0.46 -2.86 -7.47
N HIS A 49 1.53 -2.47 -6.77
CA HIS A 49 2.90 -2.68 -7.22
C HIS A 49 3.62 -3.83 -6.50
N ASN A 50 2.95 -4.53 -5.57
CA ASN A 50 3.58 -5.54 -4.71
C ASN A 50 4.84 -5.01 -4.02
N ILE A 51 4.72 -3.88 -3.33
CA ILE A 51 5.79 -3.25 -2.56
C ILE A 51 5.36 -3.01 -1.12
N ARG A 52 6.33 -2.89 -0.23
CA ARG A 52 6.14 -2.54 1.18
C ARG A 52 7.18 -1.51 1.60
N GLY A 53 6.92 -0.83 2.70
CA GLY A 53 7.83 0.12 3.33
C GLY A 53 7.52 0.27 4.81
N SER A 54 8.27 1.09 5.49
CA SER A 54 8.13 1.37 6.92
C SER A 54 8.01 2.87 7.20
N ASP A 55 7.36 3.61 6.31
CA ASP A 55 7.15 5.05 6.47
C ASP A 55 6.21 5.41 7.62
N LEU A 56 5.35 4.47 8.00
CA LEU A 56 4.41 4.63 9.12
C LEU A 56 4.69 3.55 10.17
N PRO A 57 4.76 3.92 11.47
CA PRO A 57 4.90 2.94 12.54
C PRO A 57 3.81 1.86 12.48
N HIS A 58 4.20 0.61 12.63
CA HIS A 58 3.31 -0.56 12.65
C HIS A 58 2.47 -0.75 11.37
N THR A 59 2.85 -0.09 10.26
CA THR A 59 2.09 -0.13 9.01
C THR A 59 3.06 -0.32 7.84
N PRO A 60 2.98 -1.43 7.09
CA PRO A 60 3.99 -1.78 6.10
C PRO A 60 3.80 -1.03 4.77
N PHE A 61 3.62 0.27 4.82
CA PHE A 61 3.38 1.10 3.65
C PHE A 61 4.57 2.02 3.34
N VAL A 62 4.75 2.28 2.05
CA VAL A 62 5.55 3.38 1.54
C VAL A 62 4.62 4.51 1.10
N LEU A 63 4.94 5.73 1.50
CA LEU A 63 4.19 6.92 1.09
C LEU A 63 4.60 7.33 -0.33
N GLY A 64 3.62 7.41 -1.20
CA GLY A 64 3.78 7.78 -2.60
C GLY A 64 2.44 7.86 -3.30
N PHE A 65 2.47 8.19 -4.59
CA PHE A 65 1.29 8.24 -5.45
C PHE A 65 1.51 7.34 -6.67
N ALA A 66 0.43 6.96 -7.33
CA ALA A 66 0.53 6.28 -8.61
C ALA A 66 -0.53 6.78 -9.59
N ILE A 67 -0.22 6.65 -10.88
CA ILE A 67 -1.19 6.79 -11.97
C ILE A 67 -1.19 5.46 -12.68
N LEU A 68 -2.34 4.79 -12.70
CA LEU A 68 -2.56 3.56 -13.48
C LEU A 68 -3.25 3.95 -14.78
N TYR A 69 -2.66 3.55 -15.90
CA TYR A 69 -3.22 3.80 -17.23
C TYR A 69 -4.07 2.63 -17.75
N SER A 70 -4.95 2.93 -18.69
CA SER A 70 -5.82 1.94 -19.33
C SER A 70 -5.09 0.90 -20.18
N ASP A 71 -3.82 1.11 -20.50
CA ASP A 71 -2.95 0.13 -21.17
C ASP A 71 -2.17 -0.77 -20.18
N ALA A 72 -2.51 -0.73 -18.91
CA ALA A 72 -1.86 -1.41 -17.79
C ALA A 72 -0.46 -0.89 -17.43
N SER A 73 0.04 0.14 -18.08
CA SER A 73 1.22 0.85 -17.61
C SER A 73 0.90 1.66 -16.35
N SER A 74 1.93 1.96 -15.56
CA SER A 74 1.78 2.76 -14.33
C SER A 74 2.96 3.69 -14.14
N GLU A 75 2.71 4.90 -13.64
CA GLU A 75 3.72 5.77 -13.08
C GLU A 75 3.63 5.70 -11.56
N LEU A 76 4.77 5.45 -10.91
CA LEU A 76 4.90 5.36 -9.46
C LEU A 76 5.79 6.49 -8.97
N PHE A 77 5.22 7.38 -8.16
CA PHE A 77 5.90 8.59 -7.65
C PHE A 77 6.39 8.32 -6.24
N LEU A 78 7.70 8.07 -6.13
CA LEU A 78 8.41 7.83 -4.87
C LEU A 78 9.68 8.68 -4.84
N ASP A 79 10.04 9.15 -3.63
CA ASP A 79 11.31 9.82 -3.39
C ASP A 79 12.49 8.91 -3.78
N ASP A 80 13.52 9.45 -4.41
CA ASP A 80 14.70 8.70 -4.87
C ASP A 80 15.43 8.00 -3.72
N ALA A 81 15.38 8.55 -2.51
CA ALA A 81 15.95 7.92 -1.31
C ALA A 81 15.27 6.59 -0.95
N LYS A 82 14.09 6.31 -1.50
CA LYS A 82 13.36 5.04 -1.30
C LYS A 82 13.67 4.00 -2.37
N HIS A 83 14.43 4.35 -3.39
CA HIS A 83 14.79 3.44 -4.47
C HIS A 83 15.93 2.53 -4.02
N SER A 84 15.68 1.23 -3.98
CA SER A 84 16.72 0.21 -3.80
C SER A 84 16.96 -0.54 -5.12
N PRO A 85 18.12 -1.16 -5.33
CA PRO A 85 18.35 -2.00 -6.50
C PRO A 85 17.30 -3.12 -6.65
N GLU A 86 16.85 -3.68 -5.51
CA GLU A 86 15.82 -4.72 -5.46
C GLU A 86 14.46 -4.18 -5.90
N LEU A 87 14.11 -2.96 -5.48
CA LEU A 87 12.89 -2.29 -5.92
C LEU A 87 12.90 -2.06 -7.43
N ILE A 88 14.00 -1.51 -7.96
CA ILE A 88 14.15 -1.22 -9.39
C ILE A 88 14.03 -2.52 -10.20
N ALA A 89 14.69 -3.60 -9.77
CA ALA A 89 14.60 -4.90 -10.40
C ALA A 89 13.19 -5.51 -10.34
N HIS A 90 12.43 -5.22 -9.28
CA HIS A 90 11.06 -5.69 -9.10
C HIS A 90 10.05 -4.95 -9.98
N LEU A 91 10.24 -3.65 -10.18
CA LEU A 91 9.33 -2.78 -10.93
C LEU A 91 9.61 -2.76 -12.45
N VAL A 92 10.16 -3.83 -12.99
CA VAL A 92 10.30 -4.03 -14.44
C VAL A 92 8.92 -3.94 -15.14
N ASP A 93 8.79 -4.06 -16.39
CA ASP A 93 7.54 -4.21 -17.16
C ASP A 93 6.37 -3.28 -16.82
N GLY A 94 6.35 -2.13 -17.48
CA GLY A 94 5.19 -1.22 -17.49
C GLY A 94 5.05 -0.33 -16.26
N VAL A 95 6.04 -0.28 -15.36
CA VAL A 95 6.09 0.69 -14.26
C VAL A 95 7.23 1.67 -14.47
N ARG A 96 6.92 2.95 -14.44
CA ARG A 96 7.89 4.03 -14.50
C ARG A 96 7.99 4.70 -13.14
N LEU A 97 9.17 4.60 -12.50
CA LEU A 97 9.49 5.37 -11.30
C LEU A 97 9.71 6.85 -11.66
N ARG A 98 9.16 7.72 -10.85
CA ARG A 98 9.26 9.18 -10.99
C ARG A 98 9.42 9.85 -9.63
N ALA A 99 10.06 11.01 -9.62
CA ALA A 99 10.14 11.84 -8.42
C ALA A 99 8.75 12.40 -8.04
N PRO A 100 8.44 12.58 -6.74
CA PRO A 100 7.15 13.10 -6.27
C PRO A 100 6.79 14.45 -6.89
N GLU A 101 7.77 15.30 -7.15
CA GLU A 101 7.61 16.64 -7.74
C GLU A 101 7.05 16.58 -9.17
N GLU A 102 7.26 15.47 -9.86
CA GLU A 102 6.77 15.25 -11.22
C GLU A 102 5.27 14.89 -11.26
N PHE A 103 4.67 14.59 -10.11
CA PHE A 103 3.26 14.17 -10.05
C PHE A 103 2.31 15.22 -10.64
N VAL A 104 2.55 16.50 -10.34
CA VAL A 104 1.73 17.60 -10.88
C VAL A 104 1.83 17.69 -12.41
N ALA A 105 3.03 17.54 -12.96
CA ALA A 105 3.23 17.51 -14.40
C ALA A 105 2.58 16.30 -15.08
N ALA A 106 2.56 15.15 -14.40
CA ALA A 106 1.87 13.96 -14.87
C ALA A 106 0.34 14.14 -14.88
N LEU A 107 -0.23 14.87 -13.92
CA LEU A 107 -1.65 15.25 -13.96
C LEU A 107 -1.95 16.18 -15.17
N ASP A 108 -1.04 17.08 -15.50
CA ASP A 108 -1.18 17.96 -16.67
C ASP A 108 -1.19 17.19 -17.99
N ALA A 109 -0.41 16.14 -18.10
CA ALA A 109 -0.37 15.26 -19.26
C ALA A 109 -1.70 14.52 -19.53
N LEU A 110 -2.61 14.52 -18.56
CA LEU A 110 -3.96 13.95 -18.69
C LEU A 110 -4.99 14.96 -19.22
N ALA A 111 -4.54 16.12 -19.73
CA ALA A 111 -5.39 17.15 -20.28
C ALA A 111 -6.38 16.59 -21.32
N GLY A 112 -7.67 16.95 -21.19
CA GLY A 112 -8.73 16.53 -22.10
C GLY A 112 -9.14 15.06 -22.01
N HIS A 113 -8.42 14.22 -21.26
CA HIS A 113 -8.76 12.81 -21.08
C HIS A 113 -9.77 12.58 -19.96
N ALA A 114 -10.43 11.41 -19.98
CA ALA A 114 -11.24 10.94 -18.88
C ALA A 114 -10.33 10.30 -17.82
N VAL A 115 -10.42 10.77 -16.57
CA VAL A 115 -9.55 10.36 -15.47
C VAL A 115 -10.40 9.99 -14.27
N LEU A 116 -10.22 8.78 -13.73
CA LEU A 116 -10.85 8.34 -12.52
C LEU A 116 -10.07 8.87 -11.30
N ALA A 117 -10.77 9.50 -10.38
CA ALA A 117 -10.20 9.95 -9.10
C ALA A 117 -11.24 9.75 -7.98
N ASP A 118 -10.81 9.18 -6.87
CA ASP A 118 -11.64 8.92 -5.71
C ASP A 118 -11.78 10.18 -4.84
N PRO A 119 -12.99 10.74 -4.69
CA PRO A 119 -13.21 11.93 -3.87
C PRO A 119 -13.02 11.69 -2.37
N ALA A 120 -13.01 10.44 -1.91
CA ALA A 120 -12.79 10.09 -0.52
C ALA A 120 -11.31 10.06 -0.13
N SER A 121 -10.40 9.89 -1.09
CA SER A 121 -8.97 9.71 -0.82
C SER A 121 -8.07 10.72 -1.49
N ALA A 122 -8.41 11.20 -2.68
CA ALA A 122 -7.58 12.16 -3.40
C ALA A 122 -7.75 13.59 -2.86
N ALA A 123 -6.62 14.27 -2.65
CA ALA A 123 -6.62 15.65 -2.18
C ALA A 123 -7.34 16.59 -3.17
N HIS A 124 -7.95 17.65 -2.66
CA HIS A 124 -8.67 18.65 -3.48
C HIS A 124 -7.78 19.22 -4.60
N ALA A 125 -6.48 19.42 -4.33
CA ALA A 125 -5.51 19.89 -5.31
C ALA A 125 -5.41 19.03 -6.58
N VAL A 126 -5.65 17.71 -6.48
CA VAL A 126 -5.69 16.80 -7.63
C VAL A 126 -6.88 17.14 -8.52
N PHE A 127 -8.07 17.32 -7.92
CA PHE A 127 -9.28 17.69 -8.67
C PHE A 127 -9.15 19.06 -9.32
N ASP A 128 -8.61 20.04 -8.60
CA ASP A 128 -8.36 21.38 -9.13
C ASP A 128 -7.41 21.34 -10.32
N ARG A 129 -6.32 20.58 -10.21
CA ARG A 129 -5.34 20.47 -11.29
C ARG A 129 -5.94 19.83 -12.53
N LEU A 130 -6.61 18.68 -12.38
CA LEU A 130 -7.29 18.00 -13.48
C LEU A 130 -8.37 18.87 -14.12
N SER A 131 -9.14 19.62 -13.32
CA SER A 131 -10.16 20.55 -13.83
C SER A 131 -9.56 21.69 -14.65
N LYS A 132 -8.46 22.28 -14.18
CA LYS A 132 -7.73 23.34 -14.91
C LYS A 132 -7.21 22.83 -16.26
N GLN A 133 -6.85 21.57 -16.34
CA GLN A 133 -6.42 20.91 -17.58
C GLN A 133 -7.58 20.39 -18.44
N LYS A 134 -8.82 20.71 -18.07
CA LYS A 134 -10.04 20.26 -18.79
C LYS A 134 -10.17 18.75 -18.90
N ALA A 135 -9.60 17.99 -17.96
CA ALA A 135 -9.81 16.55 -17.85
C ALA A 135 -11.26 16.27 -17.47
N ARG A 136 -11.86 15.23 -18.05
CA ARG A 136 -13.17 14.73 -17.65
C ARG A 136 -13.02 13.83 -16.42
N ILE A 137 -13.30 14.35 -15.23
CA ILE A 137 -13.10 13.65 -13.99
C ILE A 137 -14.25 12.67 -13.75
N LEU A 138 -13.94 11.37 -13.67
CA LEU A 138 -14.84 10.31 -13.26
C LEU A 138 -14.66 10.12 -11.74
N ARG A 139 -15.60 10.69 -10.96
CA ARG A 139 -15.61 10.53 -9.50
C ARG A 139 -16.11 9.15 -9.13
N ALA A 140 -15.22 8.29 -8.67
CA ALA A 140 -15.54 6.91 -8.28
C ALA A 140 -14.51 6.42 -7.25
N PRO A 141 -14.84 5.39 -6.44
CA PRO A 141 -13.89 4.79 -5.51
C PRO A 141 -12.61 4.33 -6.19
N ASP A 142 -11.49 4.38 -5.44
CA ASP A 142 -10.20 3.84 -5.86
C ASP A 142 -10.39 2.41 -6.36
N PRO A 143 -9.99 2.11 -7.63
CA PRO A 143 -10.22 0.80 -8.24
C PRO A 143 -9.47 -0.36 -7.54
N CYS A 144 -8.49 -0.05 -6.70
CA CYS A 144 -7.76 -1.04 -5.91
C CYS A 144 -8.53 -1.50 -4.67
N GLN A 145 -9.44 -0.69 -4.12
CA GLN A 145 -10.03 -0.95 -2.80
C GLN A 145 -10.72 -2.32 -2.71
N LEU A 146 -11.66 -2.60 -3.60
CA LEU A 146 -12.41 -3.85 -3.54
C LEU A 146 -11.53 -5.06 -3.87
N PRO A 147 -10.72 -5.09 -4.95
CA PRO A 147 -9.82 -6.20 -5.22
C PRO A 147 -8.81 -6.47 -4.10
N LYS A 148 -8.28 -5.42 -3.46
CA LYS A 148 -7.39 -5.54 -2.30
C LYS A 148 -8.10 -6.11 -1.08
N ALA A 149 -9.37 -5.78 -0.89
CA ALA A 149 -10.18 -6.31 0.22
C ALA A 149 -10.50 -7.79 0.03
N CYS A 150 -10.70 -8.26 -1.20
CA CYS A 150 -10.95 -9.67 -1.53
C CYS A 150 -9.62 -10.43 -1.60
N LYS A 151 -9.24 -11.05 -0.48
CA LYS A 151 -7.95 -11.74 -0.35
C LYS A 151 -7.90 -13.02 -1.17
N ASN A 152 -6.77 -13.27 -1.84
CA ASN A 152 -6.49 -14.54 -2.50
C ASN A 152 -6.07 -15.63 -1.49
N ALA A 153 -5.90 -16.87 -1.95
CA ALA A 153 -5.58 -18.01 -1.09
C ALA A 153 -4.24 -17.85 -0.33
N VAL A 154 -3.23 -17.24 -0.96
CA VAL A 154 -1.91 -16.99 -0.35
C VAL A 154 -2.03 -15.95 0.76
N GLU A 155 -2.72 -14.85 0.50
CA GLU A 155 -2.97 -13.80 1.49
C GLU A 155 -3.79 -14.31 2.67
N ILE A 156 -4.81 -15.16 2.42
CA ILE A 156 -5.64 -15.79 3.47
C ILE A 156 -4.77 -16.71 4.35
N GLU A 157 -3.94 -17.55 3.74
CA GLU A 157 -3.06 -18.44 4.51
C GLU A 157 -2.02 -17.64 5.30
N GLY A 158 -1.45 -16.61 4.71
CA GLY A 158 -0.55 -15.67 5.42
C GLY A 158 -1.20 -15.06 6.66
N MET A 159 -2.46 -14.62 6.54
CA MET A 159 -3.25 -14.10 7.67
C MET A 159 -3.50 -15.17 8.73
N ARG A 160 -3.87 -16.39 8.36
CA ARG A 160 -4.06 -17.50 9.32
C ARG A 160 -2.78 -17.77 10.12
N GLN A 161 -1.65 -17.87 9.44
CA GLN A 161 -0.35 -18.11 10.09
C GLN A 161 0.05 -16.94 11.01
N ALA A 162 -0.22 -15.70 10.60
CA ALA A 162 0.03 -14.52 11.43
C ALA A 162 -0.81 -14.57 12.71
N HIS A 163 -2.10 -14.90 12.61
CA HIS A 163 -2.99 -15.02 13.79
C HIS A 163 -2.60 -16.16 14.73
N ILE A 164 -2.14 -17.30 14.20
CA ILE A 164 -1.65 -18.41 15.03
C ILE A 164 -0.43 -17.96 15.84
N ARG A 165 0.54 -17.31 15.21
CA ARG A 165 1.75 -16.81 15.88
C ARG A 165 1.44 -15.72 16.90
N ASP A 166 0.62 -14.74 16.53
CA ASP A 166 0.23 -13.65 17.43
C ASP A 166 -0.64 -14.16 18.57
N GLY A 167 -1.53 -15.10 18.31
CA GLY A 167 -2.35 -15.77 19.34
C GLY A 167 -1.51 -16.49 20.38
N ALA A 168 -0.43 -17.17 19.96
CA ALA A 168 0.50 -17.80 20.88
C ALA A 168 1.26 -16.75 21.74
N ALA A 169 1.70 -15.65 21.15
CA ALA A 169 2.34 -14.55 21.85
C ALA A 169 1.39 -13.89 22.85
N LEU A 170 0.16 -13.61 22.42
CA LEU A 170 -0.88 -13.03 23.27
C LEU A 170 -1.26 -13.95 24.43
N THR A 171 -1.39 -15.27 24.21
CA THR A 171 -1.69 -16.23 25.27
C THR A 171 -0.58 -16.25 26.33
N ARG A 172 0.69 -16.24 25.93
CA ARG A 172 1.82 -16.13 26.86
C ARG A 172 1.79 -14.82 27.64
N PHE A 173 1.46 -13.72 26.98
CA PHE A 173 1.30 -12.43 27.64
C PHE A 173 0.18 -12.47 28.69
N LEU A 174 -0.99 -12.99 28.36
CA LEU A 174 -2.13 -13.07 29.30
C LEU A 174 -1.79 -13.93 30.53
N ALA A 175 -1.10 -15.06 30.34
CA ALA A 175 -0.64 -15.89 31.43
C ALA A 175 0.34 -15.16 32.37
N TRP A 176 1.31 -14.42 31.79
CA TRP A 176 2.23 -13.58 32.56
C TRP A 176 1.49 -12.44 33.27
N PHE A 177 0.59 -11.75 32.54
CA PHE A 177 -0.12 -10.59 33.05
C PHE A 177 -0.98 -10.90 34.27
N ALA A 178 -1.66 -12.07 34.30
CA ALA A 178 -2.48 -12.50 35.41
C ALA A 178 -1.67 -12.60 36.72
N GLY A 179 -0.41 -13.09 36.66
CA GLY A 179 0.48 -13.13 37.81
C GLY A 179 1.08 -11.79 38.20
N ALA A 180 1.54 -11.02 37.21
CA ALA A 180 2.22 -9.73 37.40
C ALA A 180 1.26 -8.65 37.91
N ALA A 181 0.04 -8.61 37.43
CA ALA A 181 -0.97 -7.62 37.85
C ALA A 181 -1.38 -7.84 39.33
N ALA A 182 -1.41 -9.07 39.80
CA ALA A 182 -1.73 -9.39 41.20
C ALA A 182 -0.66 -8.89 42.19
N GLN A 183 0.58 -8.69 41.72
CA GLN A 183 1.69 -8.18 42.56
C GLN A 183 1.69 -6.65 42.71
N GLY A 184 0.95 -5.94 41.86
CA GLY A 184 0.91 -4.49 41.81
C GLY A 184 2.15 -3.87 41.19
N GLY A 185 2.12 -2.55 41.00
CA GLY A 185 3.26 -1.76 40.46
C GLY A 185 3.46 -1.86 38.93
N LEU A 186 2.64 -2.66 38.23
CA LEU A 186 2.69 -2.79 36.77
C LEU A 186 2.09 -1.54 36.10
N THR A 187 2.84 -0.96 35.16
CA THR A 187 2.34 0.14 34.32
C THR A 187 1.84 -0.37 32.95
N GLU A 188 1.08 0.47 32.26
CA GLU A 188 0.64 0.20 30.87
C GLU A 188 1.84 0.05 29.92
N ILE A 189 2.92 0.80 30.16
CA ILE A 189 4.15 0.72 29.36
C ILE A 189 4.83 -0.63 29.56
N ASP A 190 4.93 -1.11 30.80
CA ASP A 190 5.51 -2.43 31.12
C ASP A 190 4.72 -3.55 30.42
N ALA A 191 3.38 -3.47 30.45
CA ALA A 191 2.51 -4.42 29.79
C ALA A 191 2.70 -4.41 28.27
N ALA A 192 2.76 -3.22 27.65
CA ALA A 192 2.97 -3.07 26.21
C ALA A 192 4.34 -3.64 25.78
N GLN A 193 5.41 -3.29 26.50
CA GLN A 193 6.77 -3.80 26.23
C GLN A 193 6.86 -5.31 26.39
N LYS A 194 6.18 -5.87 27.39
CA LYS A 194 6.16 -7.31 27.60
C LYS A 194 5.46 -8.06 26.47
N LEU A 195 4.30 -7.56 26.01
CA LEU A 195 3.61 -8.13 24.86
C LEU A 195 4.48 -8.06 23.60
N GLU A 196 5.11 -6.91 23.36
CA GLU A 196 6.05 -6.76 22.25
C GLU A 196 7.21 -7.76 22.33
N GLY A 197 7.76 -7.99 23.53
CA GLY A 197 8.79 -8.99 23.76
C GLY A 197 8.36 -10.41 23.38
N PHE A 198 7.13 -10.81 23.70
CA PHE A 198 6.57 -12.11 23.28
C PHE A 198 6.38 -12.17 21.76
N ARG A 199 5.95 -11.08 21.11
CA ARG A 199 5.83 -10.99 19.65
C ARG A 199 7.18 -11.08 18.96
N ARG A 200 8.20 -10.36 19.46
CA ARG A 200 9.59 -10.43 18.95
C ARG A 200 10.15 -11.85 19.02
N ALA A 201 9.85 -12.58 20.09
CA ALA A 201 10.29 -13.98 20.25
C ALA A 201 9.71 -14.94 19.19
N THR A 202 8.68 -14.53 18.44
CA THR A 202 8.17 -15.31 17.29
C THR A 202 9.06 -15.23 16.06
N GLY A 203 10.02 -14.28 16.03
CA GLY A 203 10.87 -13.99 14.86
C GLY A 203 10.15 -13.33 13.67
N CYS A 204 8.90 -12.90 13.86
CA CYS A 204 8.06 -12.38 12.79
C CYS A 204 7.59 -10.92 13.01
N LEU A 205 8.11 -10.26 14.05
CA LEU A 205 7.86 -8.83 14.28
C LEU A 205 8.93 -8.03 13.51
N SER A 206 8.50 -7.26 12.53
CA SER A 206 9.33 -6.31 11.76
C SER A 206 9.11 -4.88 12.24
#